data_ea14447ea68731038610b4e1ba6478e7
#
_entry.id   ea14447ea68731038610b4e1ba6478e7
#
_cell.length_a   1.000
_cell.length_b   1.000
_cell.length_c   1.000
_cell.angle_alpha   90.00
_cell.angle_beta   90.00
_cell.angle_gamma   90.00
#
_symmetry.space_group_name_H-M   'P 1'
#
loop_
_entity.id
_entity.type
_entity.pdbx_description
1 polymer ?
#
loop_
_entity_poly.entity_id
_entity_poly.type
_entity_poly.pdbx_seq_one_letter_code
_entity_poly.pdbx_strand_id
1 'polypeptide(L)'
;MITADQLKDIQERTEALHRYLGIDQKRIEFEEEQLRTQAPDFWDDPKRAQEQMKKVKDIEKWIKGYDEARALTDEVQLAFDFYKDELVTEEEVDAAYDKALKKVEDLELKNMLRQEEDPMECVMKINSGAGGTESQDWASMLMRMYMRWGESHGYKVTISDIQEGDEAGIKSVTMKFEGGEYAYGYLKSENGVHRLVRVSPFNAQGKRMTSFASVFVTPLVDDTIEVYVDPARVSWDTFRSSGAGGQNVNKVESGVRLRYQYEDPDTGEQEEILIENTETRDQPKNRAKAMQLLKSQFYDRAMKKRMEEQAKIEAGKKKIEWGSQIRSYVFDDRRVKDHRTNYQTSDVDGVMDGKIDDFIKAYLMEFPEDE
;
A
#
# COMPACT_ATOMS: atom_id res chain seq x y z
N MET A 1 17.45 0.72 34.16
CA MET A 1 16.13 0.59 34.83
C MET A 1 15.22 1.74 34.46
N ILE A 2 13.98 1.46 34.07
CA ILE A 2 12.96 2.47 33.79
C ILE A 2 12.63 3.31 35.01
N THR A 3 12.20 4.55 34.81
CA THR A 3 11.74 5.45 35.85
C THR A 3 10.23 5.28 36.06
N ALA A 4 9.73 5.71 37.25
CA ALA A 4 8.29 5.75 37.53
C ALA A 4 7.52 6.66 36.50
N ASP A 5 8.18 7.71 36.03
CA ASP A 5 7.59 8.60 35.00
C ASP A 5 7.44 7.89 33.66
N GLN A 6 8.40 7.06 33.25
CA GLN A 6 8.30 6.26 32.00
C GLN A 6 7.19 5.20 32.12
N LEU A 7 7.05 4.56 33.30
CA LEU A 7 5.95 3.64 33.54
C LEU A 7 4.58 4.34 33.43
N LYS A 8 4.47 5.50 34.03
CA LYS A 8 3.25 6.31 33.95
C LYS A 8 2.93 6.77 32.54
N ASP A 9 3.94 7.21 31.79
CA ASP A 9 3.79 7.64 30.41
C ASP A 9 3.23 6.52 29.52
N ILE A 10 3.79 5.30 29.60
CA ILE A 10 3.29 4.19 28.76
C ILE A 10 1.86 3.79 29.15
N GLN A 11 1.49 3.89 30.42
CA GLN A 11 0.11 3.64 30.87
C GLN A 11 -0.85 4.69 30.32
N GLU A 12 -0.52 5.98 30.41
CA GLU A 12 -1.34 7.08 29.87
C GLU A 12 -1.48 6.98 28.36
N ARG A 13 -0.42 6.61 27.64
CA ARG A 13 -0.46 6.37 26.17
C ARG A 13 -1.35 5.18 25.82
N THR A 14 -1.29 4.10 26.57
CA THR A 14 -2.16 2.92 26.36
C THR A 14 -3.63 3.25 26.59
N GLU A 15 -3.95 4.04 27.61
CA GLU A 15 -5.32 4.52 27.85
C GLU A 15 -5.79 5.52 26.77
N ALA A 16 -4.89 6.37 26.29
CA ALA A 16 -5.19 7.26 25.19
C ALA A 16 -5.53 6.48 23.91
N LEU A 17 -4.79 5.42 23.60
CA LEU A 17 -5.08 4.51 22.49
C LEU A 17 -6.46 3.88 22.59
N HIS A 18 -6.92 3.49 23.79
CA HIS A 18 -8.27 2.96 23.98
C HIS A 18 -9.34 3.92 23.44
N ARG A 19 -9.17 5.21 23.75
CA ARG A 19 -10.10 6.27 23.34
C ARG A 19 -9.98 6.59 21.84
N TYR A 20 -8.75 6.77 21.33
CA TYR A 20 -8.50 7.14 19.93
C TYR A 20 -8.89 6.03 18.96
N LEU A 21 -8.70 4.77 19.31
CA LEU A 21 -9.11 3.64 18.51
C LEU A 21 -10.62 3.31 18.65
N GLY A 22 -11.31 3.91 19.63
CA GLY A 22 -12.72 3.62 19.89
C GLY A 22 -12.98 2.14 20.22
N ILE A 23 -12.14 1.54 21.07
CA ILE A 23 -12.15 0.08 21.30
C ILE A 23 -13.52 -0.42 21.77
N ASP A 24 -14.22 0.32 22.65
CA ASP A 24 -15.55 -0.09 23.11
C ASP A 24 -16.55 -0.15 21.96
N GLN A 25 -16.52 0.85 21.08
CA GLN A 25 -17.39 0.86 19.89
C GLN A 25 -17.03 -0.26 18.92
N LYS A 26 -15.75 -0.53 18.71
CA LYS A 26 -15.28 -1.62 17.86
C LYS A 26 -15.68 -3.00 18.39
N ARG A 27 -15.73 -3.18 19.71
CA ARG A 27 -16.22 -4.44 20.31
C ARG A 27 -17.70 -4.66 20.03
N ILE A 28 -18.50 -3.61 20.13
CA ILE A 28 -19.94 -3.68 19.78
C ILE A 28 -20.09 -4.00 18.29
N GLU A 29 -19.39 -3.26 17.43
CA GLU A 29 -19.42 -3.49 15.99
C GLU A 29 -18.96 -4.90 15.61
N PHE A 30 -17.92 -5.41 16.27
CA PHE A 30 -17.43 -6.76 16.07
C PHE A 30 -18.50 -7.81 16.36
N GLU A 31 -19.21 -7.68 17.48
CA GLU A 31 -20.29 -8.59 17.85
C GLU A 31 -21.44 -8.54 16.84
N GLU A 32 -21.84 -7.34 16.41
CA GLU A 32 -22.89 -7.16 15.39
C GLU A 32 -22.51 -7.76 14.04
N GLU A 33 -21.30 -7.48 13.55
CA GLU A 33 -20.82 -7.98 12.26
C GLU A 33 -20.54 -9.49 12.30
N GLN A 34 -20.10 -10.01 13.44
CA GLN A 34 -19.94 -11.45 13.65
C GLN A 34 -21.28 -12.17 13.65
N LEU A 35 -22.33 -11.61 14.26
CA LEU A 35 -23.68 -12.18 14.20
C LEU A 35 -24.20 -12.30 12.77
N ARG A 36 -23.89 -11.33 11.90
CA ARG A 36 -24.26 -11.40 10.47
C ARG A 36 -23.63 -12.59 9.74
N THR A 37 -22.45 -13.03 10.16
CA THR A 37 -21.79 -14.21 9.55
C THR A 37 -22.47 -15.53 9.93
N GLN A 38 -23.34 -15.55 10.94
CA GLN A 38 -24.08 -16.73 11.40
C GLN A 38 -25.47 -16.88 10.74
N ALA A 39 -25.85 -15.94 9.85
CA ALA A 39 -27.13 -16.04 9.13
C ALA A 39 -27.15 -17.27 8.23
N PRO A 40 -28.30 -17.98 8.12
CA PRO A 40 -28.39 -19.24 7.35
C PRO A 40 -28.08 -19.06 5.85
N ASP A 41 -28.34 -17.86 5.31
CA ASP A 41 -28.14 -17.44 3.92
C ASP A 41 -26.76 -16.77 3.67
N PHE A 42 -25.90 -16.75 4.68
CA PHE A 42 -24.60 -16.05 4.61
C PHE A 42 -23.71 -16.55 3.46
N TRP A 43 -23.72 -17.84 3.17
CA TRP A 43 -22.89 -18.48 2.16
C TRP A 43 -23.52 -18.54 0.77
N ASP A 44 -24.73 -18.04 0.59
CA ASP A 44 -25.43 -18.05 -0.71
C ASP A 44 -24.75 -17.12 -1.73
N ASP A 45 -24.08 -16.06 -1.25
CA ASP A 45 -23.24 -15.16 -2.04
C ASP A 45 -21.79 -15.19 -1.52
N PRO A 46 -20.88 -15.95 -2.16
CA PRO A 46 -19.50 -16.09 -1.71
C PRO A 46 -18.71 -14.76 -1.68
N LYS A 47 -19.01 -13.82 -2.59
CA LYS A 47 -18.31 -12.54 -2.65
C LYS A 47 -18.70 -11.67 -1.46
N ARG A 48 -19.99 -11.53 -1.19
CA ARG A 48 -20.51 -10.80 -0.03
C ARG A 48 -20.04 -11.42 1.29
N ALA A 49 -20.00 -12.76 1.36
CA ALA A 49 -19.49 -13.47 2.53
C ALA A 49 -18.00 -13.17 2.77
N GLN A 50 -17.20 -13.13 1.71
CA GLN A 50 -15.77 -12.81 1.79
C GLN A 50 -15.54 -11.35 2.26
N GLU A 51 -16.28 -10.39 1.71
CA GLU A 51 -16.21 -8.98 2.12
C GLU A 51 -16.59 -8.82 3.61
N GLN A 52 -17.66 -9.47 4.03
CA GLN A 52 -18.10 -9.45 5.42
C GLN A 52 -17.08 -10.06 6.37
N MET A 53 -16.50 -11.21 6.02
CA MET A 53 -15.44 -11.85 6.82
C MET A 53 -14.18 -10.98 6.90
N LYS A 54 -13.82 -10.29 5.83
CA LYS A 54 -12.71 -9.33 5.84
C LYS A 54 -12.99 -8.21 6.83
N LYS A 55 -14.19 -7.60 6.78
CA LYS A 55 -14.59 -6.55 7.73
C LYS A 55 -14.50 -7.00 9.19
N VAL A 56 -15.04 -8.17 9.50
CA VAL A 56 -14.95 -8.77 10.87
C VAL A 56 -13.50 -8.94 11.30
N LYS A 57 -12.65 -9.47 10.43
CA LYS A 57 -11.23 -9.68 10.71
C LYS A 57 -10.47 -8.38 10.94
N ASP A 58 -10.79 -7.34 10.17
CA ASP A 58 -10.15 -6.03 10.30
C ASP A 58 -10.50 -5.38 11.64
N ILE A 59 -11.76 -5.45 12.08
CA ILE A 59 -12.18 -4.97 13.40
C ILE A 59 -11.50 -5.77 14.52
N GLU A 60 -11.53 -7.10 14.43
CA GLU A 60 -10.92 -8.01 15.40
C GLU A 60 -9.43 -7.72 15.60
N LYS A 61 -8.73 -7.39 14.53
CA LYS A 61 -7.31 -7.07 14.55
C LYS A 61 -6.99 -5.86 15.42
N TRP A 62 -7.80 -4.79 15.33
CA TRP A 62 -7.62 -3.62 16.17
C TRP A 62 -7.87 -3.92 17.63
N ILE A 63 -8.91 -4.69 17.94
CA ILE A 63 -9.23 -5.11 19.31
C ILE A 63 -8.10 -5.95 19.89
N LYS A 64 -7.65 -6.99 19.17
CA LYS A 64 -6.54 -7.85 19.60
C LYS A 64 -5.25 -7.07 19.77
N GLY A 65 -4.92 -6.18 18.83
CA GLY A 65 -3.73 -5.34 18.92
C GLY A 65 -3.71 -4.50 20.19
N TYR A 66 -4.84 -3.87 20.52
CA TYR A 66 -4.98 -3.10 21.75
C TYR A 66 -4.90 -3.99 23.01
N ASP A 67 -5.60 -5.12 23.02
CA ASP A 67 -5.61 -6.03 24.19
C ASP A 67 -4.19 -6.56 24.47
N GLU A 68 -3.40 -6.85 23.42
CA GLU A 68 -1.98 -7.20 23.56
C GLU A 68 -1.14 -6.05 24.13
N ALA A 69 -1.32 -4.82 23.63
CA ALA A 69 -0.59 -3.65 24.12
C ALA A 69 -0.90 -3.39 25.59
N ARG A 70 -2.17 -3.52 25.99
CA ARG A 70 -2.60 -3.39 27.38
C ARG A 70 -2.00 -4.48 28.25
N ALA A 71 -2.07 -5.74 27.83
CA ALA A 71 -1.48 -6.84 28.58
C ALA A 71 0.03 -6.66 28.81
N LEU A 72 0.76 -6.20 27.78
CA LEU A 72 2.18 -5.89 27.91
C LEU A 72 2.44 -4.71 28.86
N THR A 73 1.60 -3.67 28.85
CA THR A 73 1.71 -2.54 29.78
C THR A 73 1.45 -2.97 31.22
N ASP A 74 0.46 -3.84 31.44
CA ASP A 74 0.17 -4.42 32.75
C ASP A 74 1.33 -5.31 33.25
N GLU A 75 1.99 -6.05 32.32
CA GLU A 75 3.19 -6.84 32.61
C GLU A 75 4.37 -5.95 33.06
N VAL A 76 4.57 -4.77 32.46
CA VAL A 76 5.59 -3.80 32.90
C VAL A 76 5.31 -3.34 34.34
N GLN A 77 4.05 -3.03 34.64
CA GLN A 77 3.67 -2.63 36.00
C GLN A 77 3.99 -3.73 37.04
N LEU A 78 3.62 -4.98 36.71
CA LEU A 78 3.92 -6.13 37.59
C LEU A 78 5.42 -6.35 37.75
N ALA A 79 6.20 -6.28 36.68
CA ALA A 79 7.64 -6.41 36.72
C ALA A 79 8.29 -5.30 37.57
N PHE A 80 7.80 -4.06 37.42
CA PHE A 80 8.27 -2.93 38.24
C PHE A 80 7.98 -3.08 39.73
N ASP A 81 6.82 -3.64 40.09
CA ASP A 81 6.46 -3.89 41.49
C ASP A 81 7.26 -5.08 42.07
N PHE A 82 7.45 -6.16 41.28
CA PHE A 82 8.30 -7.29 41.68
C PHE A 82 9.78 -6.91 41.84
N TYR A 83 10.25 -5.94 41.06
CA TYR A 83 11.60 -5.41 41.23
C TYR A 83 11.79 -4.75 42.62
N LYS A 84 10.76 -4.01 43.11
CA LYS A 84 10.80 -3.42 44.45
C LYS A 84 10.88 -4.47 45.55
N ASP A 85 10.33 -5.67 45.29
CA ASP A 85 10.35 -6.81 46.19
C ASP A 85 11.57 -7.74 45.92
N GLU A 86 12.53 -7.32 45.09
CA GLU A 86 13.76 -8.08 44.73
C GLU A 86 13.48 -9.44 44.05
N LEU A 87 12.31 -9.62 43.42
CA LEU A 87 11.91 -10.87 42.78
C LEU A 87 12.31 -10.97 41.30
N VAL A 88 12.60 -9.85 40.63
CA VAL A 88 13.05 -9.77 39.23
C VAL A 88 14.24 -8.83 39.11
N THR A 89 15.00 -8.97 38.02
CA THR A 89 16.16 -8.13 37.72
C THR A 89 15.77 -6.85 37.02
N GLU A 90 16.65 -5.84 37.05
CA GLU A 90 16.49 -4.59 36.32
C GLU A 90 16.36 -4.84 34.80
N GLU A 91 17.15 -5.77 34.27
CA GLU A 91 17.17 -6.14 32.86
C GLU A 91 15.81 -6.73 32.40
N GLU A 92 15.15 -7.51 33.26
CA GLU A 92 13.82 -8.05 32.97
C GLU A 92 12.74 -6.97 32.90
N VAL A 93 12.83 -5.96 33.78
CA VAL A 93 11.91 -4.81 33.76
C VAL A 93 12.13 -3.98 32.47
N ASP A 94 13.37 -3.69 32.12
CA ASP A 94 13.70 -2.93 30.92
C ASP A 94 13.27 -3.67 29.65
N ALA A 95 13.47 -5.00 29.61
CA ALA A 95 13.02 -5.82 28.48
C ALA A 95 11.48 -5.84 28.32
N ALA A 96 10.75 -5.92 29.45
CA ALA A 96 9.29 -5.85 29.44
C ALA A 96 8.81 -4.47 28.94
N TYR A 97 9.46 -3.40 29.39
CA TYR A 97 9.15 -2.04 28.96
C TYR A 97 9.40 -1.85 27.47
N ASP A 98 10.55 -2.25 26.96
CA ASP A 98 10.91 -2.11 25.53
C ASP A 98 9.88 -2.83 24.64
N LYS A 99 9.45 -4.03 25.05
CA LYS A 99 8.44 -4.80 24.36
C LYS A 99 7.07 -4.10 24.34
N ALA A 100 6.64 -3.57 25.48
CA ALA A 100 5.39 -2.84 25.59
C ALA A 100 5.44 -1.53 24.79
N LEU A 101 6.53 -0.77 24.93
CA LEU A 101 6.74 0.49 24.21
C LEU A 101 6.67 0.28 22.70
N LYS A 102 7.36 -0.73 22.18
CA LYS A 102 7.33 -1.06 20.75
C LYS A 102 5.91 -1.38 20.26
N LYS A 103 5.11 -2.10 21.06
CA LYS A 103 3.73 -2.44 20.68
C LYS A 103 2.80 -1.22 20.72
N VAL A 104 2.93 -0.36 21.73
CA VAL A 104 2.16 0.89 21.83
C VAL A 104 2.49 1.82 20.66
N GLU A 105 3.78 2.01 20.37
CA GLU A 105 4.23 2.84 19.24
C GLU A 105 3.75 2.32 17.89
N ASP A 106 3.75 1.00 17.65
CA ASP A 106 3.22 0.39 16.43
C ASP A 106 1.72 0.70 16.24
N LEU A 107 0.94 0.63 17.33
CA LEU A 107 -0.49 0.95 17.27
C LEU A 107 -0.76 2.44 17.06
N GLU A 108 0.00 3.30 17.73
CA GLU A 108 -0.07 4.76 17.52
C GLU A 108 0.21 5.11 16.07
N LEU A 109 1.26 4.50 15.51
CA LEU A 109 1.65 4.71 14.13
C LEU A 109 0.58 4.23 13.14
N LYS A 110 0.03 3.03 13.35
CA LYS A 110 -1.07 2.50 12.52
C LYS A 110 -2.33 3.36 12.61
N ASN A 111 -2.61 3.95 13.78
CA ASN A 111 -3.76 4.84 13.94
C ASN A 111 -3.62 6.16 13.17
N MET A 112 -2.39 6.55 12.77
CA MET A 112 -2.14 7.70 11.91
C MET A 112 -2.37 7.40 10.42
N LEU A 113 -2.44 6.12 10.05
CA LEU A 113 -2.63 5.66 8.67
C LEU A 113 -4.12 5.41 8.43
N ARG A 114 -4.82 6.42 7.88
CA ARG A 114 -6.29 6.43 7.76
C ARG A 114 -6.81 6.38 6.32
N GLN A 115 -5.93 6.55 5.33
CA GLN A 115 -6.35 6.51 3.93
C GLN A 115 -6.64 5.08 3.48
N GLU A 116 -7.52 4.94 2.50
CA GLU A 116 -7.95 3.64 1.96
C GLU A 116 -6.76 2.86 1.37
N GLU A 117 -5.76 3.56 0.84
CA GLU A 117 -4.57 2.96 0.23
C GLU A 117 -3.48 2.60 1.26
N ASP A 118 -3.52 3.16 2.46
CA ASP A 118 -2.46 2.96 3.48
C ASP A 118 -2.20 1.49 3.83
N PRO A 119 -3.22 0.62 3.96
CA PRO A 119 -3.02 -0.80 4.25
C PRO A 119 -2.41 -1.59 3.09
N MET A 120 -2.33 -1.00 1.89
CA MET A 120 -1.90 -1.69 0.68
C MET A 120 -0.40 -2.00 0.69
N GLU A 121 -0.05 -3.00 -0.10
CA GLU A 121 1.30 -3.24 -0.56
C GLU A 121 1.77 -2.08 -1.45
N CYS A 122 3.08 -1.95 -1.70
CA CYS A 122 3.55 -0.84 -2.50
C CYS A 122 4.61 -1.21 -3.54
N VAL A 123 4.70 -0.34 -4.54
CA VAL A 123 5.78 -0.31 -5.52
C VAL A 123 6.62 0.93 -5.29
N MET A 124 7.92 0.76 -5.12
CA MET A 124 8.89 1.84 -4.99
C MET A 124 9.77 1.91 -6.23
N LYS A 125 9.86 3.09 -6.82
CA LYS A 125 10.78 3.38 -7.93
C LYS A 125 11.84 4.37 -7.47
N ILE A 126 13.11 4.01 -7.67
CA ILE A 126 14.26 4.88 -7.39
C ILE A 126 14.93 5.21 -8.71
N ASN A 127 15.19 6.50 -8.95
CA ASN A 127 15.93 6.94 -10.13
C ASN A 127 17.14 7.77 -9.68
N SER A 128 18.30 7.49 -10.29
CA SER A 128 19.47 8.35 -10.10
C SER A 128 19.22 9.73 -10.67
N GLY A 129 19.72 10.74 -9.96
CA GLY A 129 19.65 12.11 -10.44
C GLY A 129 20.79 12.48 -11.40
N ALA A 130 20.87 13.74 -11.79
CA ALA A 130 22.02 14.25 -12.53
C ALA A 130 23.25 14.22 -11.62
N GLY A 131 24.34 13.61 -12.08
CA GLY A 131 25.58 13.47 -11.31
C GLY A 131 26.45 12.28 -11.73
N GLY A 132 26.08 11.59 -12.81
CA GLY A 132 26.85 10.46 -13.36
C GLY A 132 26.99 9.29 -12.35
N THR A 133 28.16 8.67 -12.29
CA THR A 133 28.46 7.50 -11.48
C THR A 133 28.14 7.68 -9.98
N GLU A 134 28.38 8.87 -9.41
CA GLU A 134 28.05 9.17 -8.01
C GLU A 134 26.54 9.07 -7.70
N SER A 135 25.69 9.59 -8.56
CA SER A 135 24.23 9.52 -8.36
C SER A 135 23.69 8.11 -8.60
N GLN A 136 24.33 7.35 -9.50
CA GLN A 136 24.00 5.95 -9.76
C GLN A 136 24.37 5.05 -8.56
N ASP A 137 25.53 5.31 -7.94
CA ASP A 137 25.91 4.63 -6.70
C ASP A 137 25.00 4.99 -5.54
N TRP A 138 24.62 6.29 -5.42
CA TRP A 138 23.67 6.73 -4.42
C TRP A 138 22.31 6.04 -4.55
N ALA A 139 21.80 5.90 -5.76
CA ALA A 139 20.54 5.18 -5.99
C ALA A 139 20.64 3.70 -5.57
N SER A 140 21.80 3.04 -5.81
CA SER A 140 22.08 1.69 -5.34
C SER A 140 22.11 1.59 -3.81
N MET A 141 22.69 2.58 -3.13
CA MET A 141 22.73 2.64 -1.67
C MET A 141 21.31 2.78 -1.08
N LEU A 142 20.47 3.64 -1.67
CA LEU A 142 19.06 3.78 -1.26
C LEU A 142 18.28 2.48 -1.49
N MET A 143 18.45 1.83 -2.63
CA MET A 143 17.86 0.51 -2.90
C MET A 143 18.17 -0.47 -1.76
N ARG A 144 19.43 -0.60 -1.38
CA ARG A 144 19.86 -1.48 -0.30
C ARG A 144 19.25 -1.10 1.05
N MET A 145 19.18 0.19 1.36
CA MET A 145 18.57 0.72 2.58
C MET A 145 17.11 0.30 2.70
N TYR A 146 16.32 0.49 1.64
CA TYR A 146 14.91 0.11 1.65
C TYR A 146 14.68 -1.39 1.61
N MET A 147 15.54 -2.16 0.94
CA MET A 147 15.49 -3.63 1.00
C MET A 147 15.66 -4.13 2.45
N ARG A 148 16.64 -3.61 3.16
CA ARG A 148 16.91 -3.98 4.57
C ARG A 148 15.78 -3.56 5.50
N TRP A 149 15.20 -2.37 5.28
CA TRP A 149 14.02 -1.95 6.01
C TRP A 149 12.85 -2.91 5.77
N GLY A 150 12.58 -3.26 4.52
CA GLY A 150 11.51 -4.20 4.18
C GLY A 150 11.71 -5.58 4.81
N GLU A 151 12.91 -6.14 4.72
CA GLU A 151 13.27 -7.42 5.34
C GLU A 151 13.09 -7.41 6.87
N SER A 152 13.53 -6.33 7.53
CA SER A 152 13.40 -6.18 8.99
C SER A 152 11.95 -6.07 9.47
N HIS A 153 11.04 -5.60 8.59
CA HIS A 153 9.61 -5.48 8.86
C HIS A 153 8.79 -6.69 8.33
N GLY A 154 9.47 -7.72 7.83
CA GLY A 154 8.83 -8.95 7.38
C GLY A 154 8.16 -8.85 6.01
N TYR A 155 8.45 -7.79 5.23
CA TYR A 155 8.00 -7.70 3.85
C TYR A 155 8.84 -8.58 2.94
N LYS A 156 8.20 -9.18 1.95
CA LYS A 156 8.88 -9.79 0.82
C LYS A 156 9.23 -8.70 -0.19
N VAL A 157 10.50 -8.34 -0.27
CA VAL A 157 10.97 -7.33 -1.22
C VAL A 157 11.43 -8.01 -2.50
N THR A 158 10.80 -7.63 -3.64
CA THR A 158 11.10 -8.19 -4.96
C THR A 158 11.51 -7.07 -5.91
N ILE A 159 12.64 -7.23 -6.60
CA ILE A 159 13.07 -6.33 -7.66
C ILE A 159 12.32 -6.74 -8.93
N SER A 160 11.48 -5.84 -9.46
CA SER A 160 10.70 -6.07 -10.68
C SER A 160 11.43 -5.63 -11.95
N ASP A 161 12.20 -4.54 -11.83
CA ASP A 161 12.99 -4.00 -12.93
C ASP A 161 14.21 -3.28 -12.37
N ILE A 162 15.35 -3.41 -13.04
CA ILE A 162 16.59 -2.73 -12.68
C ILE A 162 17.37 -2.34 -13.94
N GLN A 163 17.80 -1.10 -13.97
CA GLN A 163 18.69 -0.60 -14.99
C GLN A 163 20.05 -0.25 -14.36
N GLU A 164 21.05 -1.03 -14.69
CA GLU A 164 22.41 -0.83 -14.17
C GLU A 164 23.01 0.50 -14.63
N GLY A 165 23.93 1.02 -13.83
CA GLY A 165 24.72 2.18 -14.14
C GLY A 165 25.79 1.89 -15.22
N ASP A 166 26.41 2.94 -15.74
CA ASP A 166 27.39 2.81 -16.82
C ASP A 166 28.74 2.25 -16.30
N GLU A 167 29.15 2.61 -15.08
CA GLU A 167 30.40 2.19 -14.46
C GLU A 167 30.15 1.56 -13.07
N ALA A 168 29.19 2.08 -12.31
CA ALA A 168 28.81 1.58 -11.01
C ALA A 168 27.36 2.00 -10.67
N GLY A 169 26.75 1.32 -9.69
CA GLY A 169 25.43 1.64 -9.20
C GLY A 169 24.31 1.34 -10.19
N ILE A 170 23.20 2.05 -10.06
CA ILE A 170 21.99 1.85 -10.87
C ILE A 170 21.44 3.17 -11.40
N LYS A 171 20.89 3.16 -12.61
CA LYS A 171 20.15 4.29 -13.20
C LYS A 171 18.73 4.35 -12.62
N SER A 172 18.09 3.20 -12.56
CA SER A 172 16.76 3.07 -11.96
C SER A 172 16.53 1.66 -11.41
N VAL A 173 15.64 1.56 -10.44
CA VAL A 173 15.14 0.29 -9.93
C VAL A 173 13.67 0.43 -9.56
N THR A 174 12.92 -0.64 -9.77
CA THR A 174 11.53 -0.79 -9.32
C THR A 174 11.46 -1.99 -8.39
N MET A 175 11.03 -1.76 -7.16
CA MET A 175 10.90 -2.78 -6.11
C MET A 175 9.45 -2.89 -5.68
N LYS A 176 9.01 -4.11 -5.34
CA LYS A 176 7.70 -4.38 -4.74
C LYS A 176 7.90 -4.81 -3.29
N PHE A 177 7.05 -4.30 -2.41
CA PHE A 177 6.98 -4.68 -1.00
C PHE A 177 5.65 -5.39 -0.78
N GLU A 178 5.72 -6.72 -0.61
CA GLU A 178 4.57 -7.63 -0.58
C GLU A 178 4.55 -8.45 0.72
N GLY A 179 3.40 -9.05 1.04
CA GLY A 179 3.25 -10.01 2.14
C GLY A 179 3.14 -9.39 3.53
N GLY A 180 3.03 -8.07 3.63
CA GLY A 180 2.80 -7.34 4.86
C GLY A 180 1.73 -6.28 4.69
N GLU A 181 1.30 -5.68 5.80
CA GLU A 181 0.29 -4.62 5.79
C GLU A 181 0.94 -3.25 5.97
N TYR A 182 0.29 -2.22 5.42
CA TYR A 182 0.71 -0.82 5.54
C TYR A 182 2.05 -0.48 4.89
N ALA A 183 2.54 -1.29 3.95
CA ALA A 183 3.77 -0.98 3.24
C ALA A 183 3.71 0.38 2.54
N TYR A 184 2.59 0.67 1.87
CA TYR A 184 2.37 1.97 1.25
C TYR A 184 2.27 3.09 2.29
N GLY A 185 1.46 2.91 3.33
CA GLY A 185 1.25 3.90 4.38
C GLY A 185 2.55 4.37 5.05
N TYR A 186 3.47 3.44 5.31
CA TYR A 186 4.79 3.79 5.86
C TYR A 186 5.70 4.44 4.81
N LEU A 187 5.84 3.82 3.65
CA LEU A 187 6.83 4.24 2.65
C LEU A 187 6.40 5.46 1.83
N LYS A 188 5.11 5.85 1.82
CA LYS A 188 4.67 7.10 1.16
C LYS A 188 5.39 8.34 1.68
N SER A 189 5.83 8.31 2.95
CA SER A 189 6.66 9.35 3.56
C SER A 189 8.02 9.54 2.88
N GLU A 190 8.51 8.53 2.15
CA GLU A 190 9.80 8.56 1.48
C GLU A 190 9.76 9.17 0.07
N ASN A 191 8.57 9.56 -0.40
CA ASN A 191 8.39 10.22 -1.69
C ASN A 191 9.14 11.55 -1.75
N GLY A 192 10.08 11.66 -2.68
CA GLY A 192 10.81 12.90 -2.92
C GLY A 192 12.26 12.71 -3.33
N VAL A 193 13.04 13.78 -3.20
CA VAL A 193 14.46 13.80 -3.56
C VAL A 193 15.33 13.61 -2.32
N HIS A 194 16.22 12.62 -2.38
CA HIS A 194 17.19 12.29 -1.35
C HIS A 194 18.57 12.80 -1.76
N ARG A 195 19.19 13.61 -0.92
CA ARG A 195 20.49 14.23 -1.17
C ARG A 195 21.59 13.56 -0.39
N LEU A 196 22.62 13.08 -1.08
CA LEU A 196 23.85 12.60 -0.48
C LEU A 196 24.95 13.67 -0.53
N VAL A 197 25.67 13.85 0.55
CA VAL A 197 26.92 14.64 0.60
C VAL A 197 28.00 13.76 1.24
N ARG A 198 29.05 13.46 0.47
CA ARG A 198 30.20 12.68 0.94
C ARG A 198 31.46 12.99 0.15
N VAL A 199 32.61 12.59 0.68
CA VAL A 199 33.83 12.48 -0.13
C VAL A 199 33.65 11.36 -1.15
N SER A 200 33.82 11.69 -2.44
CA SER A 200 33.56 10.74 -3.53
C SER A 200 34.59 9.62 -3.58
N PRO A 201 34.17 8.34 -3.56
CA PRO A 201 35.07 7.22 -3.79
C PRO A 201 35.53 7.09 -5.25
N PHE A 202 34.83 7.77 -6.19
CA PHE A 202 35.13 7.76 -7.63
C PHE A 202 36.01 8.94 -8.07
N ASN A 203 36.32 9.88 -7.18
CA ASN A 203 37.14 11.04 -7.46
C ASN A 203 38.53 10.86 -6.86
N ALA A 204 39.56 10.71 -7.72
CA ALA A 204 40.93 10.53 -7.29
C ALA A 204 41.50 11.67 -6.41
N GLN A 205 40.88 12.86 -6.46
CA GLN A 205 41.27 14.02 -5.64
C GLN A 205 40.54 14.07 -4.29
N GLY A 206 39.67 13.10 -3.97
CA GLY A 206 38.91 13.06 -2.74
C GLY A 206 38.01 14.28 -2.54
N LYS A 207 37.40 14.82 -3.61
CA LYS A 207 36.50 15.96 -3.51
C LYS A 207 35.18 15.55 -2.86
N ARG A 208 34.66 16.44 -2.02
CA ARG A 208 33.33 16.36 -1.47
C ARG A 208 32.31 16.62 -2.57
N MET A 209 31.41 15.66 -2.83
CA MET A 209 30.42 15.71 -3.89
C MET A 209 29.02 15.69 -3.30
N THR A 210 28.10 16.25 -4.06
CA THR A 210 26.66 16.20 -3.76
C THR A 210 25.94 15.46 -4.87
N SER A 211 25.16 14.44 -4.50
CA SER A 211 24.40 13.61 -5.43
C SER A 211 22.94 13.55 -5.03
N PHE A 212 22.09 13.36 -6.00
CA PHE A 212 20.65 13.30 -5.80
C PHE A 212 20.08 12.02 -6.39
N ALA A 213 19.07 11.47 -5.73
CA ALA A 213 18.24 10.41 -6.26
C ALA A 213 16.78 10.68 -5.88
N SER A 214 15.86 10.32 -6.75
CA SER A 214 14.43 10.45 -6.49
C SER A 214 13.86 9.10 -6.10
N VAL A 215 13.04 9.10 -5.06
CA VAL A 215 12.24 7.95 -4.61
C VAL A 215 10.78 8.26 -4.87
N PHE A 216 10.08 7.30 -5.43
CA PHE A 216 8.66 7.40 -5.69
C PHE A 216 7.96 6.11 -5.29
N VAL A 217 6.95 6.22 -4.41
CA VAL A 217 6.18 5.11 -3.87
C VAL A 217 4.73 5.24 -4.31
N THR A 218 4.17 4.14 -4.81
CA THR A 218 2.76 4.03 -5.20
C THR A 218 2.15 2.78 -4.58
N PRO A 219 0.84 2.79 -4.26
CA PRO A 219 0.17 1.57 -3.82
C PRO A 219 0.20 0.52 -4.94
N LEU A 220 0.37 -0.74 -4.54
CA LEU A 220 0.24 -1.88 -5.45
C LEU A 220 -1.25 -2.20 -5.60
N VAL A 221 -1.83 -1.75 -6.68
CA VAL A 221 -3.23 -2.05 -7.02
C VAL A 221 -3.28 -3.41 -7.71
N ASP A 222 -4.21 -4.28 -7.30
CA ASP A 222 -4.38 -5.62 -7.88
C ASP A 222 -4.69 -5.53 -9.38
N ASP A 223 -3.99 -6.34 -10.19
CA ASP A 223 -4.08 -6.33 -11.66
C ASP A 223 -5.29 -7.10 -12.18
N THR A 224 -6.06 -7.74 -11.32
CA THR A 224 -7.27 -8.48 -11.72
C THR A 224 -8.45 -7.54 -11.93
N ILE A 225 -8.68 -7.18 -13.20
CA ILE A 225 -9.90 -6.48 -13.58
C ILE A 225 -11.00 -7.54 -13.73
N GLU A 226 -11.80 -7.72 -12.69
CA GLU A 226 -13.00 -8.54 -12.77
C GLU A 226 -14.10 -7.76 -13.52
N VAL A 227 -14.50 -8.31 -14.66
CA VAL A 227 -15.61 -7.75 -15.45
C VAL A 227 -16.89 -8.49 -15.10
N TYR A 228 -17.79 -7.82 -14.38
CA TYR A 228 -19.12 -8.33 -14.10
C TYR A 228 -20.13 -7.77 -15.11
N VAL A 229 -20.88 -8.68 -15.74
CA VAL A 229 -22.00 -8.35 -16.62
C VAL A 229 -23.29 -8.75 -15.91
N ASP A 230 -24.11 -7.78 -15.56
CA ASP A 230 -25.43 -8.04 -14.95
C ASP A 230 -26.37 -8.66 -15.98
N PRO A 231 -26.81 -9.92 -15.80
CA PRO A 231 -27.72 -10.56 -16.74
C PRO A 231 -29.08 -9.85 -16.86
N ALA A 232 -29.52 -9.14 -15.84
CA ALA A 232 -30.80 -8.44 -15.83
C ALA A 232 -30.82 -7.22 -16.78
N ARG A 233 -29.64 -6.68 -17.10
CA ARG A 233 -29.45 -5.53 -18.01
C ARG A 233 -29.19 -5.96 -19.45
N VAL A 234 -29.15 -7.27 -19.74
CA VAL A 234 -28.93 -7.83 -21.08
C VAL A 234 -30.26 -8.15 -21.75
N SER A 235 -30.50 -7.60 -22.92
CA SER A 235 -31.62 -7.97 -23.78
C SER A 235 -31.11 -8.55 -25.10
N TRP A 236 -31.87 -9.48 -25.67
CA TRP A 236 -31.49 -10.21 -26.87
C TRP A 236 -32.53 -10.09 -27.95
N ASP A 237 -32.11 -9.68 -29.15
CA ASP A 237 -32.89 -9.75 -30.36
C ASP A 237 -32.23 -10.72 -31.34
N THR A 238 -33.04 -11.43 -32.12
CA THR A 238 -32.57 -12.28 -33.20
C THR A 238 -33.00 -11.71 -34.55
N PHE A 239 -32.15 -11.79 -35.54
CA PHE A 239 -32.43 -11.31 -36.87
C PHE A 239 -31.84 -12.24 -37.94
N ARG A 240 -32.33 -12.07 -39.17
CA ARG A 240 -31.84 -12.81 -40.31
C ARG A 240 -30.57 -12.17 -40.82
N SER A 241 -29.47 -12.94 -40.91
CA SER A 241 -28.25 -12.46 -41.53
C SER A 241 -28.47 -12.25 -43.05
N SER A 242 -28.28 -11.03 -43.49
CA SER A 242 -28.27 -10.71 -44.93
C SER A 242 -26.91 -11.07 -45.56
N GLY A 243 -26.84 -12.12 -46.38
CA GLY A 243 -25.63 -12.53 -47.08
C GLY A 243 -25.95 -13.21 -48.40
N ALA A 244 -25.10 -13.07 -49.39
CA ALA A 244 -25.19 -13.74 -50.71
C ALA A 244 -24.94 -15.25 -50.55
N GLY A 245 -26.00 -16.05 -50.49
CA GLY A 245 -25.86 -17.52 -50.48
C GLY A 245 -27.08 -18.30 -50.11
N GLY A 246 -27.61 -19.08 -51.02
CA GLY A 246 -28.41 -20.30 -50.91
C GLY A 246 -29.79 -20.20 -50.23
N GLN A 247 -30.74 -21.06 -50.68
CA GLN A 247 -32.14 -21.12 -50.23
C GLN A 247 -32.37 -21.30 -48.69
N ASN A 248 -31.36 -21.63 -47.91
CA ASN A 248 -31.47 -21.77 -46.45
C ASN A 248 -31.10 -20.55 -45.63
N VAL A 249 -30.40 -19.55 -46.24
CA VAL A 249 -29.99 -18.32 -45.53
C VAL A 249 -31.18 -17.43 -45.17
N ASN A 250 -32.28 -17.53 -45.95
CA ASN A 250 -33.49 -16.74 -45.78
C ASN A 250 -34.50 -17.35 -44.78
N LYS A 251 -34.24 -18.53 -44.20
CA LYS A 251 -35.20 -19.21 -43.31
C LYS A 251 -34.78 -19.29 -41.86
N VAL A 252 -33.51 -19.08 -41.53
CA VAL A 252 -33.01 -19.26 -40.14
C VAL A 252 -32.51 -17.91 -39.62
N GLU A 253 -33.05 -17.50 -38.48
CA GLU A 253 -32.60 -16.31 -37.75
C GLU A 253 -31.38 -16.65 -36.90
N SER A 254 -30.19 -16.70 -37.49
CA SER A 254 -28.94 -17.01 -36.82
C SER A 254 -28.22 -15.79 -36.26
N GLY A 255 -28.52 -14.61 -36.79
CA GLY A 255 -27.95 -13.35 -36.30
C GLY A 255 -28.48 -13.00 -34.92
N VAL A 256 -27.60 -12.51 -34.07
CA VAL A 256 -27.92 -12.14 -32.68
C VAL A 256 -27.51 -10.70 -32.44
N ARG A 257 -28.40 -9.96 -31.82
CA ARG A 257 -28.17 -8.60 -31.34
C ARG A 257 -28.30 -8.60 -29.83
N LEU A 258 -27.23 -8.24 -29.15
CA LEU A 258 -27.19 -8.02 -27.70
C LEU A 258 -27.30 -6.53 -27.44
N ARG A 259 -28.21 -6.14 -26.55
CA ARG A 259 -28.29 -4.79 -26.00
C ARG A 259 -28.04 -4.83 -24.52
N TYR A 260 -27.17 -3.96 -24.05
CA TYR A 260 -26.86 -3.82 -22.63
C TYR A 260 -27.04 -2.37 -22.21
N GLN A 261 -27.83 -2.17 -21.14
CA GLN A 261 -27.98 -0.86 -20.51
C GLN A 261 -26.81 -0.65 -19.54
N TYR A 262 -25.79 0.04 -20.04
CA TYR A 262 -24.63 0.39 -19.22
C TYR A 262 -24.92 1.67 -18.45
N GLU A 263 -24.57 1.68 -17.19
CA GLU A 263 -24.59 2.84 -16.31
C GLU A 263 -23.20 3.00 -15.71
N ASP A 264 -22.57 4.14 -15.96
CA ASP A 264 -21.27 4.44 -15.41
C ASP A 264 -21.36 4.61 -13.89
N PRO A 265 -20.62 3.82 -13.10
CA PRO A 265 -20.73 3.85 -11.64
C PRO A 265 -20.28 5.19 -11.01
N ASP A 266 -19.44 5.98 -11.71
CA ASP A 266 -18.90 7.22 -11.18
C ASP A 266 -19.73 8.45 -11.61
N THR A 267 -20.17 8.48 -12.88
CA THR A 267 -20.90 9.63 -13.45
C THR A 267 -22.42 9.45 -13.42
N GLY A 268 -22.90 8.20 -13.32
CA GLY A 268 -24.32 7.86 -13.45
C GLY A 268 -24.85 8.01 -14.89
N GLU A 269 -23.98 8.25 -15.87
CA GLU A 269 -24.38 8.33 -17.27
C GLU A 269 -24.84 6.97 -17.79
N GLN A 270 -25.97 6.97 -18.49
CA GLN A 270 -26.54 5.76 -19.07
C GLN A 270 -26.27 5.71 -20.56
N GLU A 271 -25.79 4.57 -21.04
CA GLU A 271 -25.47 4.30 -22.43
C GLU A 271 -26.02 2.93 -22.83
N GLU A 272 -26.60 2.81 -24.03
CA GLU A 272 -26.96 1.52 -24.59
C GLU A 272 -25.80 0.97 -25.45
N ILE A 273 -25.25 -0.16 -25.03
CA ILE A 273 -24.22 -0.88 -25.80
C ILE A 273 -24.91 -1.91 -26.69
N LEU A 274 -24.69 -1.79 -27.99
CA LEU A 274 -25.25 -2.67 -29.00
C LEU A 274 -24.14 -3.53 -29.61
N ILE A 275 -24.31 -4.86 -29.55
CA ILE A 275 -23.38 -5.81 -30.16
C ILE A 275 -24.14 -6.76 -31.09
N GLU A 276 -23.76 -6.78 -32.35
CA GLU A 276 -24.30 -7.70 -33.32
C GLU A 276 -23.29 -8.78 -33.70
N ASN A 277 -23.75 -10.02 -33.75
CA ASN A 277 -22.91 -11.13 -34.20
C ASN A 277 -23.66 -12.04 -35.19
N THR A 278 -23.07 -12.24 -36.36
CA THR A 278 -23.57 -13.08 -37.46
C THR A 278 -22.54 -14.08 -37.96
N GLU A 279 -21.45 -14.28 -37.22
CA GLU A 279 -20.25 -15.01 -37.64
C GLU A 279 -20.52 -16.47 -37.96
N THR A 280 -21.47 -17.09 -37.25
CA THR A 280 -21.80 -18.50 -37.48
C THR A 280 -23.29 -18.68 -37.80
N ARG A 281 -23.64 -19.87 -38.31
CA ARG A 281 -25.05 -20.28 -38.54
C ARG A 281 -25.70 -20.83 -37.27
N ASP A 282 -24.96 -20.89 -36.15
CA ASP A 282 -25.37 -21.42 -34.87
C ASP A 282 -25.68 -20.24 -33.92
N GLN A 283 -26.96 -20.02 -33.64
CA GLN A 283 -27.43 -18.93 -32.78
C GLN A 283 -26.82 -18.97 -31.36
N PRO A 284 -26.74 -20.13 -30.66
CA PRO A 284 -26.07 -20.21 -29.36
C PRO A 284 -24.60 -19.79 -29.39
N LYS A 285 -23.86 -20.14 -30.45
CA LYS A 285 -22.44 -19.72 -30.59
C LYS A 285 -22.33 -18.23 -30.81
N ASN A 286 -23.22 -17.64 -31.60
CA ASN A 286 -23.27 -16.19 -31.82
C ASN A 286 -23.63 -15.44 -30.53
N ARG A 287 -24.50 -15.97 -29.66
CA ARG A 287 -24.80 -15.41 -28.35
C ARG A 287 -23.57 -15.44 -27.42
N ALA A 288 -22.89 -16.58 -27.36
CA ALA A 288 -21.67 -16.71 -26.55
C ALA A 288 -20.59 -15.72 -26.98
N LYS A 289 -20.42 -15.55 -28.31
CA LYS A 289 -19.46 -14.61 -28.87
C LYS A 289 -19.84 -13.15 -28.59
N ALA A 290 -21.12 -12.78 -28.72
CA ALA A 290 -21.59 -11.44 -28.40
C ALA A 290 -21.37 -11.10 -26.91
N MET A 291 -21.60 -12.06 -26.01
CA MET A 291 -21.30 -11.90 -24.58
C MET A 291 -19.80 -11.74 -24.32
N GLN A 292 -18.97 -12.49 -25.03
CA GLN A 292 -17.50 -12.33 -24.94
C GLN A 292 -17.06 -10.96 -25.40
N LEU A 293 -17.63 -10.43 -26.49
CA LEU A 293 -17.33 -9.08 -26.99
C LEU A 293 -17.78 -7.99 -25.98
N LEU A 294 -18.92 -8.17 -25.32
CA LEU A 294 -19.39 -7.25 -24.29
C LEU A 294 -18.40 -7.23 -23.11
N LYS A 295 -17.97 -8.39 -22.64
CA LYS A 295 -16.95 -8.49 -21.58
C LYS A 295 -15.64 -7.82 -21.98
N SER A 296 -15.19 -8.00 -23.23
CA SER A 296 -13.99 -7.33 -23.74
C SER A 296 -14.13 -5.81 -23.73
N GLN A 297 -15.30 -5.26 -24.12
CA GLN A 297 -15.52 -3.81 -24.08
C GLN A 297 -15.49 -3.26 -22.65
N PHE A 298 -16.03 -4.01 -21.68
CA PHE A 298 -15.97 -3.59 -20.27
C PHE A 298 -14.54 -3.64 -19.74
N TYR A 299 -13.80 -4.69 -20.10
CA TYR A 299 -12.38 -4.80 -19.76
C TYR A 299 -11.58 -3.61 -20.31
N ASP A 300 -11.78 -3.26 -21.57
CA ASP A 300 -11.11 -2.12 -22.21
C ASP A 300 -11.46 -0.78 -21.52
N ARG A 301 -12.74 -0.58 -21.13
CA ARG A 301 -13.16 0.61 -20.40
C ARG A 301 -12.50 0.68 -19.02
N ALA A 302 -12.49 -0.43 -18.27
CA ALA A 302 -11.86 -0.51 -16.97
C ALA A 302 -10.33 -0.28 -17.05
N MET A 303 -9.67 -0.85 -18.07
CA MET A 303 -8.25 -0.61 -18.35
C MET A 303 -7.96 0.85 -18.67
N LYS A 304 -8.79 1.48 -19.51
CA LYS A 304 -8.64 2.89 -19.87
C LYS A 304 -8.75 3.80 -18.64
N LYS A 305 -9.76 3.57 -17.79
CA LYS A 305 -9.95 4.30 -16.53
C LYS A 305 -8.72 4.16 -15.63
N ARG A 306 -8.23 2.94 -15.46
CA ARG A 306 -7.04 2.65 -14.67
C ARG A 306 -5.79 3.34 -15.21
N MET A 307 -5.61 3.35 -16.54
CA MET A 307 -4.51 4.10 -17.19
C MET A 307 -4.62 5.60 -16.96
N GLU A 308 -5.84 6.16 -16.96
CA GLU A 308 -6.07 7.58 -16.65
C GLU A 308 -5.76 7.90 -15.19
N GLU A 309 -6.11 7.02 -14.25
CA GLU A 309 -5.77 7.14 -12.83
C GLU A 309 -4.25 7.04 -12.63
N GLN A 310 -3.60 6.05 -13.23
CA GLN A 310 -2.14 5.95 -13.22
C GLN A 310 -1.46 7.18 -13.85
N ALA A 311 -2.02 7.71 -14.95
CA ALA A 311 -1.50 8.91 -15.58
C ALA A 311 -1.65 10.15 -14.69
N LYS A 312 -2.72 10.25 -13.90
CA LYS A 312 -2.88 11.32 -12.89
C LYS A 312 -1.82 11.19 -11.78
N ILE A 313 -1.58 9.98 -11.28
CA ILE A 313 -0.52 9.67 -10.32
C ILE A 313 0.85 10.01 -10.94
N GLU A 314 1.09 9.65 -12.20
CA GLU A 314 2.33 9.99 -12.91
C GLU A 314 2.48 11.47 -13.23
N ALA A 315 1.41 12.19 -13.48
CA ALA A 315 1.44 13.65 -13.61
C ALA A 315 1.82 14.34 -12.29
N GLY A 316 1.44 13.76 -11.16
CA GLY A 316 1.93 14.14 -9.83
C GLY A 316 3.45 13.96 -9.68
N LYS A 317 4.03 12.92 -10.32
CA LYS A 317 5.50 12.69 -10.33
C LYS A 317 6.29 13.83 -10.95
N LYS A 318 5.79 14.46 -12.01
CA LYS A 318 6.44 15.59 -12.68
C LYS A 318 6.52 16.86 -11.81
N LYS A 319 5.76 16.92 -10.71
CA LYS A 319 5.85 18.01 -9.72
C LYS A 319 6.91 17.79 -8.63
N ILE A 320 7.50 16.58 -8.55
CA ILE A 320 8.65 16.32 -7.67
C ILE A 320 9.91 16.74 -8.44
N GLU A 321 10.01 18.05 -8.72
CA GLU A 321 11.18 18.64 -9.32
C GLU A 321 12.30 18.81 -8.28
N TRP A 322 13.54 18.93 -8.76
CA TRP A 322 14.80 19.07 -8.01
C TRP A 322 14.78 20.07 -6.83
N GLY A 323 13.72 20.86 -6.68
CA GLY A 323 13.51 21.82 -5.57
C GLY A 323 12.96 21.20 -4.27
N SER A 324 12.43 19.98 -4.28
CA SER A 324 11.79 19.36 -3.11
C SER A 324 12.67 18.25 -2.51
N GLN A 325 13.83 18.66 -1.96
CA GLN A 325 14.66 17.73 -1.18
C GLN A 325 13.94 17.43 0.14
N ILE A 326 13.63 16.16 0.37
CA ILE A 326 13.00 15.74 1.62
C ILE A 326 14.05 15.44 2.71
N ARG A 327 15.18 14.82 2.32
CA ARG A 327 16.19 14.37 3.29
C ARG A 327 17.60 14.52 2.75
N SER A 328 18.51 14.95 3.64
CA SER A 328 19.95 15.05 3.36
C SER A 328 20.73 14.08 4.21
N TYR A 329 21.65 13.35 3.57
CA TYR A 329 22.53 12.38 4.16
C TYR A 329 23.96 12.91 4.01
N VAL A 330 24.55 13.39 5.11
CA VAL A 330 25.88 13.98 5.14
C VAL A 330 26.81 13.04 5.90
N PHE A 331 27.58 12.27 5.15
CA PHE A 331 28.41 11.20 5.73
C PHE A 331 29.58 11.73 6.53
N ASP A 332 30.23 12.78 6.01
CA ASP A 332 31.41 13.36 6.66
C ASP A 332 31.08 13.96 8.03
N ASP A 333 29.91 14.59 8.14
CA ASP A 333 29.41 15.20 9.37
C ASP A 333 28.60 14.21 10.22
N ARG A 334 28.49 12.95 9.81
CA ARG A 334 27.65 11.91 10.45
C ARG A 334 26.26 12.43 10.79
N ARG A 335 25.54 12.89 9.80
CA ARG A 335 24.22 13.46 10.00
C ARG A 335 23.26 13.08 8.87
N VAL A 336 22.08 12.58 9.25
CA VAL A 336 20.92 12.45 8.36
C VAL A 336 19.82 13.37 8.89
N LYS A 337 19.30 14.26 8.05
CA LYS A 337 18.24 15.23 8.42
C LYS A 337 17.12 15.23 7.40
N ASP A 338 15.89 15.06 7.88
CA ASP A 338 14.67 15.33 7.10
C ASP A 338 14.32 16.82 7.20
N HIS A 339 14.13 17.48 6.06
CA HIS A 339 13.88 18.92 6.01
C HIS A 339 12.42 19.28 6.28
N ARG A 340 11.51 18.32 6.18
CA ARG A 340 10.08 18.52 6.39
C ARG A 340 9.75 18.55 7.88
N THR A 341 10.28 17.59 8.63
CA THR A 341 10.03 17.41 10.07
C THR A 341 11.12 17.97 10.96
N ASN A 342 12.26 18.37 10.39
CA ASN A 342 13.49 18.73 11.10
C ASN A 342 14.09 17.60 11.96
N TYR A 343 13.52 16.38 11.91
CA TYR A 343 14.13 15.23 12.59
C TYR A 343 15.50 14.91 12.01
N GLN A 344 16.46 14.65 12.89
CA GLN A 344 17.84 14.33 12.51
C GLN A 344 18.47 13.29 13.44
N THR A 345 19.38 12.49 12.90
CA THR A 345 20.17 11.54 13.65
C THR A 345 21.64 11.56 13.22
N SER A 346 22.53 11.17 14.12
CA SER A 346 23.95 10.94 13.84
C SER A 346 24.27 9.48 13.47
N ASP A 347 23.31 8.55 13.60
CA ASP A 347 23.45 7.13 13.23
C ASP A 347 23.27 6.92 11.73
N VAL A 348 24.22 7.45 10.95
CA VAL A 348 24.20 7.33 9.48
C VAL A 348 24.24 5.87 9.05
N ASP A 349 25.07 5.05 9.70
CA ASP A 349 25.23 3.63 9.37
C ASP A 349 23.94 2.86 9.63
N GLY A 350 23.30 3.10 10.77
CA GLY A 350 22.00 2.50 11.08
C GLY A 350 20.92 2.88 10.08
N VAL A 351 20.84 4.15 9.67
CA VAL A 351 19.91 4.60 8.63
C VAL A 351 20.17 3.87 7.32
N MET A 352 21.44 3.78 6.88
CA MET A 352 21.79 3.06 5.65
C MET A 352 21.57 1.54 5.74
N ASP A 353 21.46 1.01 6.97
CA ASP A 353 21.06 -0.37 7.24
C ASP A 353 19.55 -0.56 7.42
N GLY A 354 18.76 0.47 7.12
CA GLY A 354 17.30 0.39 7.09
C GLY A 354 16.58 0.91 8.33
N LYS A 355 17.26 1.51 9.32
CA LYS A 355 16.62 2.12 10.49
C LYS A 355 16.05 3.49 10.14
N ILE A 356 14.93 3.52 9.44
CA ILE A 356 14.27 4.76 8.99
C ILE A 356 12.94 5.02 9.70
N ASP A 357 12.54 4.17 10.65
CA ASP A 357 11.24 4.24 11.32
C ASP A 357 10.99 5.57 12.03
N ASP A 358 12.02 6.15 12.66
CA ASP A 358 11.90 7.45 13.33
C ASP A 358 11.61 8.59 12.35
N PHE A 359 12.13 8.52 11.11
CA PHE A 359 11.81 9.48 10.04
C PHE A 359 10.36 9.31 9.58
N ILE A 360 9.92 8.06 9.39
CA ILE A 360 8.54 7.73 9.02
C ILE A 360 7.58 8.24 10.10
N LYS A 361 7.87 7.93 11.36
CA LYS A 361 7.08 8.37 12.53
C LYS A 361 7.01 9.90 12.60
N ALA A 362 8.14 10.57 12.51
CA ALA A 362 8.20 12.03 12.54
C ALA A 362 7.36 12.66 11.42
N TYR A 363 7.40 12.08 10.21
CA TYR A 363 6.59 12.55 9.09
C TYR A 363 5.09 12.38 9.33
N LEU A 364 4.64 11.21 9.78
CA LEU A 364 3.22 10.94 10.05
C LEU A 364 2.67 11.78 11.21
N MET A 365 3.53 12.16 12.16
CA MET A 365 3.14 13.05 13.26
C MET A 365 3.03 14.51 12.82
N GLU A 366 3.92 14.99 11.93
CA GLU A 366 3.94 16.39 11.47
C GLU A 366 2.86 16.66 10.43
N PHE A 367 2.53 15.64 9.61
CA PHE A 367 1.53 15.72 8.55
C PHE A 367 0.41 14.72 8.80
N PRO A 368 -0.40 14.90 9.86
CA PRO A 368 -1.58 14.08 10.06
C PRO A 368 -2.53 14.31 8.87
N GLU A 369 -3.00 13.25 8.27
CA GLU A 369 -3.98 13.35 7.20
C GLU A 369 -5.32 13.73 7.80
N ASP A 370 -5.84 14.89 7.39
CA ASP A 370 -7.14 15.40 7.82
C ASP A 370 -8.27 14.43 7.38
N GLU A 371 -9.31 14.33 8.23
CA GLU A 371 -10.52 13.53 8.01
C GLU A 371 -11.28 13.91 6.75
#